data_c5073d4359f1cb92994be675c5aaee27
#
_entry.id   c5073d4359f1cb92994be675c5aaee27
#
_cell.length_a   1.000
_cell.length_b   1.000
_cell.length_c   1.000
_cell.angle_alpha   90.00
_cell.angle_beta   90.00
_cell.angle_gamma   90.00
#
_symmetry.space_group_name_H-M   'P 1'
#
loop_
_entity.id
_entity.type
_entity.pdbx_description
1 polymer ?
#
loop_
_entity_poly.entity_id
_entity_poly.type
_entity_poly.pdbx_seq_one_letter_code
_entity_poly.pdbx_strand_id
1 'polypeptide(L)'
;MAAGCAGSIAFTWQDEWFKRTWNTMAYTDLTKTPYWSDVQTNEQFFGVLAFDPGDEKSVCYVDGDVSEWTADDQIQLTDTPYGQLSLAYKYDEKYLYLYVNKENYNPQTDKLWIPLDTTPKTGSRRCDGIARSFERPADFVLILDGTENSKLVVQKRYEALRAIYSHRVYFEDAYLNVPPKDTSEFVDINLVLQIPDDPHDELANVKIDVAETYPTGLLRHGNANPESPDFDSLADFMIQGDTIEIRLPWSLLNFLNPSEMMIHDDYYEHYGIEGLKISEIYAGVGLS
;
A
#
# COMPACT_ATOMS: atom_id res chain seq x y z
N MET A 1 25.01 -5.09 31.86
CA MET A 1 26.37 -5.27 32.47
C MET A 1 26.34 -6.11 33.73
N ALA A 2 25.23 -6.15 34.47
CA ALA A 2 25.09 -7.06 35.63
C ALA A 2 25.28 -8.55 35.28
N ALA A 3 25.12 -8.92 34.01
CA ALA A 3 25.31 -10.28 33.49
C ALA A 3 26.78 -10.57 33.04
N GLY A 4 27.73 -9.70 33.34
CA GLY A 4 29.15 -9.90 33.02
C GLY A 4 29.56 -9.47 31.61
N CYS A 5 28.70 -8.80 30.87
CA CYS A 5 29.05 -8.26 29.55
C CYS A 5 29.96 -7.03 29.70
N ALA A 6 30.94 -6.87 28.81
CA ALA A 6 31.83 -5.73 28.78
C ALA A 6 31.15 -4.43 28.31
N GLY A 7 30.05 -4.56 27.58
CA GLY A 7 29.26 -3.45 27.04
C GLY A 7 28.18 -3.92 26.10
N SER A 8 27.52 -2.98 25.46
CA SER A 8 26.55 -3.20 24.40
C SER A 8 26.77 -2.22 23.26
N ILE A 9 26.39 -2.62 22.06
CA ILE A 9 26.39 -1.76 20.87
C ILE A 9 24.96 -1.64 20.43
N ALA A 10 24.45 -0.40 20.37
CA ALA A 10 23.15 -0.14 19.79
C ALA A 10 23.28 0.07 18.27
N PHE A 11 22.54 -0.64 17.52
CA PHE A 11 22.41 -0.46 16.08
C PHE A 11 20.97 0.05 15.83
N THR A 12 20.76 1.29 15.39
CA THR A 12 21.79 2.23 14.91
C THR A 12 21.46 3.65 15.40
N TRP A 13 22.31 4.64 15.08
CA TRP A 13 22.12 6.03 15.53
C TRP A 13 20.90 6.69 14.89
N GLN A 14 20.71 6.47 13.60
CA GLN A 14 19.59 7.02 12.82
C GLN A 14 19.02 5.96 11.90
N ASP A 15 17.78 6.17 11.47
CA ASP A 15 17.11 5.31 10.50
C ASP A 15 17.92 5.14 9.21
N GLU A 16 17.97 3.92 8.70
CA GLU A 16 18.80 3.57 7.55
C GLU A 16 17.98 3.42 6.25
N TRP A 17 17.16 4.40 5.96
CA TRP A 17 16.33 4.50 4.76
C TRP A 17 17.10 4.41 3.43
N PHE A 18 18.41 4.66 3.43
CA PHE A 18 19.30 4.62 2.26
C PHE A 18 19.83 3.22 1.94
N LYS A 19 19.61 2.24 2.78
CA LYS A 19 20.05 0.86 2.51
C LYS A 19 19.18 0.20 1.45
N ARG A 20 19.83 -0.65 0.67
CA ARG A 20 19.15 -1.55 -0.28
C ARG A 20 19.08 -2.94 0.35
N THR A 21 17.89 -3.49 0.40
CA THR A 21 17.66 -4.87 0.79
C THR A 21 16.93 -5.60 -0.31
N TRP A 22 17.28 -6.86 -0.50
CA TRP A 22 16.77 -7.66 -1.62
C TRP A 22 15.23 -7.75 -1.60
N ASN A 23 14.61 -7.81 -0.42
CA ASN A 23 13.17 -8.01 -0.26
C ASN A 23 12.34 -6.74 -0.49
N THR A 24 12.95 -5.56 -0.43
CA THR A 24 12.26 -4.30 -0.72
C THR A 24 12.55 -3.76 -2.12
N MET A 25 13.50 -4.35 -2.86
CA MET A 25 13.83 -3.91 -4.22
C MET A 25 12.69 -4.01 -5.22
N ALA A 26 11.68 -4.84 -4.95
CA ALA A 26 10.48 -4.92 -5.77
C ALA A 26 9.59 -3.68 -5.66
N TYR A 27 9.74 -2.88 -4.60
CA TYR A 27 8.89 -1.72 -4.33
C TYR A 27 9.61 -0.41 -4.57
N THR A 28 10.93 -0.38 -4.33
CA THR A 28 11.70 0.86 -4.34
C THR A 28 12.99 0.73 -5.12
N ASP A 29 13.32 1.77 -5.87
CA ASP A 29 14.64 1.97 -6.45
C ASP A 29 15.28 3.19 -5.77
N LEU A 30 16.21 2.95 -4.85
CA LEU A 30 16.85 4.00 -4.05
C LEU A 30 17.65 5.02 -4.90
N THR A 31 17.90 4.72 -6.17
CA THR A 31 18.51 5.68 -7.09
C THR A 31 17.51 6.71 -7.62
N LYS A 32 16.20 6.41 -7.51
CA LYS A 32 15.10 7.20 -8.04
C LYS A 32 14.15 7.67 -6.93
N THR A 33 14.22 7.06 -5.74
CA THR A 33 13.33 7.34 -4.62
C THR A 33 14.04 8.22 -3.61
N PRO A 34 13.58 9.43 -3.36
CA PRO A 34 14.06 10.23 -2.25
C PRO A 34 13.56 9.66 -0.91
N TYR A 35 13.76 10.38 0.14
CA TYR A 35 13.58 9.97 1.53
C TYR A 35 12.11 9.95 1.93
N TRP A 36 11.51 8.76 1.94
CA TRP A 36 10.11 8.56 2.34
C TRP A 36 10.02 7.84 3.67
N SER A 37 8.91 8.01 4.37
CA SER A 37 8.56 7.20 5.54
C SER A 37 8.10 5.79 5.18
N ASP A 38 7.90 5.52 3.91
CA ASP A 38 7.53 4.20 3.41
C ASP A 38 8.64 3.18 3.55
N VAL A 39 8.29 1.90 3.54
CA VAL A 39 9.24 0.80 3.65
C VAL A 39 10.13 0.75 2.42
N GLN A 40 11.34 1.28 2.55
CA GLN A 40 12.40 1.23 1.52
C GLN A 40 13.45 0.18 1.81
N THR A 41 13.62 -0.17 3.08
CA THR A 41 14.55 -1.19 3.56
C THR A 41 14.00 -1.77 4.86
N ASN A 42 14.29 -3.06 5.11
CA ASN A 42 13.90 -3.69 6.36
C ASN A 42 14.70 -3.22 7.59
N GLU A 43 15.69 -2.34 7.41
CA GLU A 43 16.45 -1.71 8.48
C GLU A 43 16.11 -0.21 8.64
N GLN A 44 15.11 0.26 7.94
CA GLN A 44 14.72 1.67 7.87
C GLN A 44 14.45 2.28 9.24
N PHE A 45 13.77 1.56 10.12
CA PHE A 45 13.34 2.04 11.43
C PHE A 45 14.23 1.55 12.60
N PHE A 46 15.48 1.26 12.35
CA PHE A 46 16.42 0.81 13.39
C PHE A 46 17.06 1.94 14.18
N GLY A 47 16.83 3.18 13.78
CA GLY A 47 17.47 4.34 14.38
C GLY A 47 16.92 4.71 15.77
N VAL A 48 17.80 5.26 16.59
CA VAL A 48 17.41 6.03 17.79
C VAL A 48 16.82 7.38 17.38
N LEU A 49 17.28 7.92 16.25
CA LEU A 49 16.75 9.12 15.60
C LEU A 49 15.97 8.68 14.36
N ALA A 50 14.69 9.00 14.33
CA ALA A 50 13.83 8.77 13.18
C ALA A 50 13.96 9.87 12.13
N PHE A 51 13.77 9.50 10.86
CA PHE A 51 13.46 10.44 9.78
C PHE A 51 11.98 10.40 9.49
N ASP A 52 11.34 11.56 9.57
CA ASP A 52 9.94 11.73 9.26
C ASP A 52 9.82 12.87 8.23
N PRO A 53 9.61 12.57 6.94
CA PRO A 53 9.53 13.59 5.91
C PRO A 53 8.25 14.43 6.02
N GLY A 54 8.30 15.64 5.51
CA GLY A 54 7.17 16.53 5.45
C GLY A 54 7.10 17.52 6.62
N ASP A 55 5.94 18.14 6.78
CA ASP A 55 5.67 19.09 7.84
C ASP A 55 5.56 18.41 9.22
N GLU A 56 5.74 19.17 10.29
CA GLU A 56 5.64 18.69 11.68
C GLU A 56 4.29 18.02 11.97
N LYS A 57 3.23 18.46 11.29
CA LYS A 57 1.90 17.87 11.39
C LYS A 57 1.45 17.36 10.02
N SER A 58 0.85 16.19 10.01
CA SER A 58 0.15 15.67 8.83
C SER A 58 -1.04 16.56 8.45
N VAL A 59 -1.43 16.53 7.18
CA VAL A 59 -2.59 17.31 6.68
C VAL A 59 -3.91 16.85 7.28
N CYS A 60 -3.97 15.61 7.75
CA CYS A 60 -5.02 15.05 8.58
C CYS A 60 -4.51 13.79 9.29
N TYR A 61 -5.27 13.31 10.27
CA TYR A 61 -5.00 12.05 10.95
C TYR A 61 -6.15 11.06 10.71
N VAL A 62 -5.83 9.80 10.82
CA VAL A 62 -6.81 8.72 10.84
C VAL A 62 -7.13 8.44 12.31
N ASP A 63 -8.12 9.13 12.87
CA ASP A 63 -8.41 9.11 14.31
C ASP A 63 -9.91 9.18 14.66
N GLY A 64 -10.76 9.38 13.64
CA GLY A 64 -12.20 9.51 13.79
C GLY A 64 -12.68 10.95 14.01
N ASP A 65 -11.77 11.94 14.14
CA ASP A 65 -12.12 13.35 14.12
C ASP A 65 -12.16 13.87 12.68
N VAL A 66 -13.36 14.00 12.15
CA VAL A 66 -13.58 14.43 10.77
C VAL A 66 -13.58 15.96 10.58
N SER A 67 -13.25 16.72 11.61
CA SER A 67 -13.24 18.20 11.55
C SER A 67 -12.19 18.77 10.59
N GLU A 68 -11.18 17.96 10.25
CA GLU A 68 -10.15 18.31 9.28
C GLU A 68 -10.65 18.24 7.82
N TRP A 69 -11.75 17.53 7.56
CA TRP A 69 -12.32 17.36 6.24
C TRP A 69 -13.35 18.43 5.91
N THR A 70 -13.21 19.07 4.77
CA THR A 70 -14.09 20.16 4.34
C THR A 70 -14.84 19.79 3.07
N ALA A 71 -15.84 20.60 2.71
CA ALA A 71 -16.58 20.39 1.47
C ALA A 71 -15.70 20.51 0.21
N ASP A 72 -14.60 21.27 0.30
CA ASP A 72 -13.67 21.48 -0.82
C ASP A 72 -12.80 20.24 -1.09
N ASP A 73 -12.67 19.33 -0.11
CA ASP A 73 -11.91 18.08 -0.25
C ASP A 73 -12.70 16.99 -0.98
N GLN A 74 -14.01 17.13 -1.14
CA GLN A 74 -14.87 16.10 -1.74
C GLN A 74 -14.65 15.96 -3.23
N ILE A 75 -14.47 14.72 -3.69
CA ILE A 75 -14.35 14.36 -5.12
C ILE A 75 -15.61 13.70 -5.69
N GLN A 76 -16.46 13.13 -4.86
CA GLN A 76 -17.67 12.49 -5.29
C GLN A 76 -18.75 12.53 -4.21
N LEU A 77 -19.95 12.93 -4.60
CA LEU A 77 -21.18 12.78 -3.82
C LEU A 77 -22.20 12.06 -4.68
N THR A 78 -22.69 10.93 -4.22
CA THR A 78 -23.63 10.10 -5.00
C THR A 78 -24.79 9.68 -4.11
N ASP A 79 -26.02 9.96 -4.58
CA ASP A 79 -27.22 9.35 -4.03
C ASP A 79 -27.33 7.91 -4.51
N THR A 80 -27.34 6.97 -3.60
CA THR A 80 -27.50 5.55 -3.89
C THR A 80 -28.87 5.07 -3.39
N PRO A 81 -29.38 3.91 -3.85
CA PRO A 81 -30.57 3.29 -3.27
C PRO A 81 -30.44 2.97 -1.76
N TYR A 82 -29.23 3.04 -1.24
CA TYR A 82 -28.88 2.71 0.16
C TYR A 82 -28.45 3.94 0.98
N GLY A 83 -28.80 5.16 0.53
CA GLY A 83 -28.42 6.43 1.16
C GLY A 83 -27.29 7.17 0.43
N GLN A 84 -26.86 8.29 1.01
CA GLN A 84 -25.77 9.08 0.46
C GLN A 84 -24.40 8.39 0.67
N LEU A 85 -23.56 8.52 -0.33
CA LEU A 85 -22.19 8.04 -0.33
C LEU A 85 -21.29 9.15 -0.88
N SER A 86 -20.30 9.58 -0.10
CA SER A 86 -19.32 10.58 -0.54
C SER A 86 -17.91 10.09 -0.35
N LEU A 87 -17.01 10.62 -1.18
CA LEU A 87 -15.58 10.37 -1.12
C LEU A 87 -14.87 11.71 -1.16
N ALA A 88 -13.86 11.88 -0.29
CA ALA A 88 -12.96 13.01 -0.29
C ALA A 88 -11.51 12.53 -0.23
N TYR A 89 -10.55 13.39 -0.57
CA TYR A 89 -9.15 13.06 -0.53
C TYR A 89 -8.29 14.22 -0.03
N LYS A 90 -7.18 13.86 0.58
CA LYS A 90 -6.03 14.72 0.88
C LYS A 90 -4.75 13.96 0.59
N TYR A 91 -3.63 14.65 0.57
CA TYR A 91 -2.32 14.01 0.44
C TYR A 91 -1.24 14.87 1.07
N ASP A 92 -0.19 14.23 1.49
CA ASP A 92 1.06 14.82 1.90
C ASP A 92 2.26 14.01 1.36
N GLU A 93 3.44 14.24 1.89
CA GLU A 93 4.67 13.56 1.45
C GLU A 93 4.66 12.07 1.76
N LYS A 94 3.85 11.63 2.72
CA LYS A 94 3.81 10.25 3.22
C LYS A 94 2.66 9.44 2.63
N TYR A 95 1.47 10.03 2.58
CA TYR A 95 0.23 9.29 2.35
C TYR A 95 -0.71 9.96 1.37
N LEU A 96 -1.48 9.14 0.71
CA LEU A 96 -2.80 9.48 0.19
C LEU A 96 -3.82 9.19 1.29
N TYR A 97 -4.57 10.21 1.68
CA TYR A 97 -5.68 10.10 2.63
C TYR A 97 -7.00 10.07 1.88
N LEU A 98 -7.88 9.18 2.30
CA LEU A 98 -9.23 9.07 1.79
C LEU A 98 -10.22 9.17 2.94
N TYR A 99 -11.31 9.85 2.69
CA TYR A 99 -12.44 9.94 3.61
C TYR A 99 -13.70 9.48 2.90
N VAL A 100 -14.40 8.55 3.51
CA VAL A 100 -15.69 8.05 3.02
C VAL A 100 -16.75 8.39 4.05
N ASN A 101 -17.86 8.96 3.60
CA ASN A 101 -19.09 9.08 4.40
C ASN A 101 -20.19 8.26 3.72
N LYS A 102 -20.75 7.30 4.43
CA LYS A 102 -21.84 6.44 3.99
C LYS A 102 -22.95 6.50 5.03
N GLU A 103 -24.05 7.13 4.67
CA GLU A 103 -25.24 7.20 5.53
C GLU A 103 -25.68 5.81 6.02
N ASN A 104 -25.85 5.67 7.33
CA ASN A 104 -26.21 4.41 8.03
C ASN A 104 -25.19 3.26 7.72
N TYR A 105 -23.92 3.55 7.73
CA TYR A 105 -22.87 2.55 7.51
C TYR A 105 -22.85 1.50 8.62
N ASN A 106 -22.89 0.23 8.21
CA ASN A 106 -22.74 -0.89 9.12
C ASN A 106 -21.55 -1.77 8.70
N PRO A 107 -20.41 -1.71 9.41
CA PRO A 107 -19.20 -2.47 9.04
C PRO A 107 -19.36 -3.99 9.10
N GLN A 108 -20.45 -4.51 9.66
CA GLN A 108 -20.72 -5.95 9.69
C GLN A 108 -21.44 -6.46 8.42
N THR A 109 -22.10 -5.56 7.68
CA THR A 109 -22.93 -5.92 6.54
C THR A 109 -22.57 -5.19 5.26
N ASP A 110 -22.05 -3.97 5.38
CA ASP A 110 -21.75 -3.12 4.24
C ASP A 110 -20.29 -3.33 3.82
N LYS A 111 -20.11 -3.65 2.55
CA LYS A 111 -18.78 -3.75 1.94
C LYS A 111 -18.64 -2.62 0.93
N LEU A 112 -17.65 -1.76 1.17
CA LEU A 112 -17.29 -0.67 0.25
C LEU A 112 -16.04 -1.02 -0.54
N TRP A 113 -15.93 -0.51 -1.74
CA TRP A 113 -14.75 -0.63 -2.57
C TRP A 113 -14.44 0.68 -3.27
N ILE A 114 -13.15 1.02 -3.28
CA ILE A 114 -12.61 2.24 -3.87
C ILE A 114 -11.62 1.81 -4.96
N PRO A 115 -12.01 1.79 -6.25
CA PRO A 115 -11.09 1.59 -7.34
C PRO A 115 -10.19 2.82 -7.50
N LEU A 116 -8.90 2.59 -7.71
CA LEU A 116 -7.88 3.60 -7.98
C LEU A 116 -7.26 3.33 -9.35
N ASP A 117 -7.35 4.32 -10.23
CA ASP A 117 -6.72 4.34 -11.56
C ASP A 117 -5.46 5.20 -11.43
N THR A 118 -4.30 4.56 -11.40
CA THR A 118 -3.00 5.21 -11.12
C THR A 118 -2.09 5.22 -12.34
N THR A 119 -2.27 4.33 -13.31
CA THR A 119 -1.42 4.26 -14.49
C THR A 119 -2.22 4.18 -15.80
N PRO A 120 -1.81 4.91 -16.85
CA PRO A 120 -2.45 4.81 -18.16
C PRO A 120 -2.09 3.52 -18.94
N LYS A 121 -1.22 2.67 -18.38
CA LYS A 121 -0.65 1.51 -19.09
C LYS A 121 -1.42 0.21 -18.85
N THR A 122 -2.02 0.07 -17.67
CA THR A 122 -2.74 -1.12 -17.22
C THR A 122 -4.09 -0.74 -16.62
N GLY A 123 -4.75 -1.65 -15.98
CA GLY A 123 -5.99 -1.40 -15.27
C GLY A 123 -7.18 -2.17 -15.82
N SER A 124 -8.12 -2.50 -14.96
CA SER A 124 -9.32 -3.24 -15.32
C SER A 124 -10.59 -2.53 -14.84
N ARG A 125 -11.61 -2.55 -15.69
CA ARG A 125 -12.96 -2.11 -15.31
C ARG A 125 -13.72 -3.14 -14.49
N ARG A 126 -13.10 -4.28 -14.19
CA ARG A 126 -13.71 -5.37 -13.41
C ARG A 126 -12.69 -5.89 -12.40
N CYS A 127 -13.19 -6.26 -11.24
CA CYS A 127 -12.42 -6.96 -10.23
C CYS A 127 -13.18 -8.24 -9.88
N ASP A 128 -12.51 -9.37 -9.93
CA ASP A 128 -13.14 -10.65 -9.61
C ASP A 128 -13.62 -10.64 -8.16
N GLY A 129 -14.87 -11.09 -7.96
CA GLY A 129 -15.55 -11.01 -6.66
C GLY A 129 -16.34 -9.72 -6.42
N ILE A 130 -16.22 -8.70 -7.27
CA ILE A 130 -17.06 -7.50 -7.26
C ILE A 130 -18.05 -7.59 -8.43
N ALA A 131 -19.35 -7.58 -8.12
CA ALA A 131 -20.41 -7.77 -9.12
C ALA A 131 -20.64 -6.57 -10.06
N ARG A 132 -19.96 -5.45 -9.81
CA ARG A 132 -20.08 -4.20 -10.55
C ARG A 132 -18.83 -3.94 -11.41
N SER A 133 -19.01 -3.21 -12.49
CA SER A 133 -17.92 -2.68 -13.29
C SER A 133 -17.58 -1.25 -12.85
N PHE A 134 -16.31 -0.89 -12.95
CA PHE A 134 -15.81 0.46 -12.69
C PHE A 134 -16.01 1.35 -13.92
N GLU A 135 -16.19 2.64 -13.71
CA GLU A 135 -16.26 3.62 -14.81
C GLU A 135 -14.93 3.80 -15.52
N ARG A 136 -13.84 3.63 -14.77
CA ARG A 136 -12.46 3.71 -15.27
C ARG A 136 -11.71 2.40 -15.00
N PRO A 137 -10.68 2.08 -15.78
CA PRO A 137 -9.80 0.97 -15.45
C PRO A 137 -9.09 1.24 -14.11
N ALA A 138 -9.11 0.29 -13.20
CA ALA A 138 -8.44 0.39 -11.91
C ALA A 138 -7.18 -0.48 -11.89
N ASP A 139 -6.13 0.02 -11.26
CA ASP A 139 -4.89 -0.72 -10.98
C ASP A 139 -4.88 -1.27 -9.56
N PHE A 140 -5.54 -0.55 -8.66
CA PHE A 140 -5.76 -0.97 -7.27
C PHE A 140 -7.24 -0.91 -6.93
N VAL A 141 -7.63 -1.75 -5.96
CA VAL A 141 -8.97 -1.68 -5.35
C VAL A 141 -8.79 -1.77 -3.84
N LEU A 142 -9.20 -0.71 -3.14
CA LEU A 142 -9.36 -0.75 -1.69
C LEU A 142 -10.71 -1.38 -1.38
N ILE A 143 -10.71 -2.43 -0.58
CA ILE A 143 -11.88 -3.17 -0.13
C ILE A 143 -12.03 -2.94 1.37
N LEU A 144 -13.10 -2.28 1.78
CA LEU A 144 -13.46 -2.08 3.17
C LEU A 144 -14.49 -3.13 3.57
N ASP A 145 -14.09 -4.06 4.41
CA ASP A 145 -14.84 -5.24 4.84
C ASP A 145 -14.69 -5.46 6.35
N GLY A 146 -15.28 -4.55 7.12
CA GLY A 146 -15.14 -4.52 8.58
C GLY A 146 -13.74 -4.12 9.04
N THR A 147 -13.44 -4.37 10.31
CA THR A 147 -12.17 -3.97 10.94
C THR A 147 -11.02 -4.94 10.71
N GLU A 148 -11.31 -6.18 10.30
CA GLU A 148 -10.32 -7.26 10.24
C GLU A 148 -9.96 -7.70 8.82
N ASN A 149 -10.83 -7.43 7.84
CA ASN A 149 -10.69 -7.97 6.48
C ASN A 149 -10.49 -6.89 5.41
N SER A 150 -10.39 -5.62 5.84
CA SER A 150 -10.17 -4.50 4.95
C SER A 150 -8.77 -4.55 4.35
N LYS A 151 -8.67 -4.37 3.03
CA LYS A 151 -7.39 -4.52 2.33
C LYS A 151 -7.32 -3.71 1.04
N LEU A 152 -6.11 -3.38 0.63
CA LEU A 152 -5.79 -2.93 -0.71
C LEU A 152 -5.31 -4.12 -1.54
N VAL A 153 -5.85 -4.28 -2.74
CA VAL A 153 -5.41 -5.28 -3.71
C VAL A 153 -4.93 -4.59 -4.98
N VAL A 154 -4.02 -5.21 -5.68
CA VAL A 154 -3.41 -4.71 -6.92
C VAL A 154 -3.78 -5.60 -8.10
N GLN A 155 -3.98 -5.01 -9.28
CA GLN A 155 -4.15 -5.78 -10.50
C GLN A 155 -2.94 -6.69 -10.73
N LYS A 156 -3.17 -7.96 -11.04
CA LYS A 156 -2.13 -8.99 -11.14
C LYS A 156 -0.97 -8.60 -12.07
N ARG A 157 -1.25 -7.88 -13.15
CA ARG A 157 -0.19 -7.38 -14.04
C ARG A 157 0.66 -6.30 -13.39
N TYR A 158 0.09 -5.49 -12.51
CA TYR A 158 0.77 -4.37 -11.86
C TYR A 158 1.30 -4.73 -10.46
N GLU A 159 1.36 -6.02 -10.14
CA GLU A 159 1.91 -6.54 -8.88
C GLU A 159 3.44 -6.71 -9.04
N ALA A 160 4.19 -5.83 -8.34
CA ALA A 160 5.65 -5.72 -8.45
C ALA A 160 6.38 -7.02 -8.07
N LEU A 161 5.93 -7.66 -7.00
CA LEU A 161 6.55 -8.87 -6.48
C LEU A 161 6.48 -10.02 -7.49
N ARG A 162 5.35 -10.18 -8.15
CA ARG A 162 5.15 -11.21 -9.19
C ARG A 162 6.09 -11.00 -10.37
N ALA A 163 6.23 -9.77 -10.83
CA ALA A 163 7.09 -9.47 -11.97
C ALA A 163 8.58 -9.76 -11.68
N ILE A 164 9.02 -9.56 -10.43
CA ILE A 164 10.44 -9.65 -10.07
C ILE A 164 10.79 -11.00 -9.44
N TYR A 165 9.90 -11.56 -8.62
CA TYR A 165 10.19 -12.77 -7.84
C TYR A 165 9.25 -13.94 -8.13
N SER A 166 8.47 -13.91 -9.22
CA SER A 166 7.47 -14.92 -9.54
C SER A 166 8.01 -16.35 -9.51
N HIS A 167 9.17 -16.57 -10.12
CA HIS A 167 9.77 -17.90 -10.18
C HIS A 167 10.07 -18.49 -8.80
N ARG A 168 10.55 -17.66 -7.88
CA ARG A 168 10.98 -18.12 -6.53
C ARG A 168 9.88 -18.10 -5.49
N VAL A 169 8.90 -17.18 -5.62
CA VAL A 169 7.83 -17.03 -4.63
C VAL A 169 6.54 -17.73 -5.04
N TYR A 170 6.19 -17.63 -6.33
CA TYR A 170 4.93 -18.19 -6.85
C TYR A 170 5.13 -19.44 -7.71
N PHE A 171 6.39 -19.86 -7.97
CA PHE A 171 6.73 -20.95 -8.88
C PHE A 171 6.17 -20.77 -10.29
N GLU A 172 6.03 -19.53 -10.72
CA GLU A 172 5.54 -19.13 -12.04
C GLU A 172 6.68 -18.51 -12.86
N ASP A 173 6.60 -18.65 -14.18
CA ASP A 173 7.44 -17.85 -15.08
C ASP A 173 6.66 -16.59 -15.50
N ALA A 174 7.00 -15.45 -14.90
CA ALA A 174 6.30 -14.20 -15.11
C ALA A 174 6.32 -13.76 -16.59
N TYR A 175 7.40 -14.02 -17.28
CA TYR A 175 7.58 -13.53 -18.66
C TYR A 175 7.05 -14.51 -19.71
N LEU A 176 6.82 -15.77 -19.37
CA LEU A 176 6.09 -16.72 -20.22
C LEU A 176 4.57 -16.59 -20.03
N ASN A 177 4.13 -16.22 -18.85
CA ASN A 177 2.73 -16.13 -18.47
C ASN A 177 2.34 -14.69 -18.11
N VAL A 178 2.64 -13.73 -18.99
CA VAL A 178 2.35 -12.31 -18.79
C VAL A 178 0.85 -12.09 -18.63
N PRO A 179 0.38 -11.54 -17.48
CA PRO A 179 -1.03 -11.22 -17.31
C PRO A 179 -1.51 -10.17 -18.33
N PRO A 180 -2.73 -10.27 -18.86
CA PRO A 180 -3.30 -9.23 -19.72
C PRO A 180 -3.30 -7.85 -19.06
N LYS A 181 -3.16 -6.79 -19.86
CA LYS A 181 -3.18 -5.40 -19.36
C LYS A 181 -4.50 -5.00 -18.70
N ASP A 182 -5.57 -5.69 -19.04
CA ASP A 182 -6.94 -5.47 -18.55
C ASP A 182 -7.48 -6.64 -17.71
N THR A 183 -6.58 -7.48 -17.18
CA THR A 183 -7.01 -8.62 -16.35
C THR A 183 -7.86 -8.16 -15.18
N SER A 184 -8.98 -8.86 -14.95
CA SER A 184 -9.88 -8.64 -13.79
C SER A 184 -9.38 -9.31 -12.50
N GLU A 185 -8.30 -10.06 -12.57
CA GLU A 185 -7.68 -10.69 -11.41
C GLU A 185 -6.88 -9.66 -10.62
N PHE A 186 -7.30 -9.42 -9.39
CA PHE A 186 -6.59 -8.61 -8.41
C PHE A 186 -6.03 -9.53 -7.31
N VAL A 187 -4.84 -9.22 -6.85
CA VAL A 187 -4.11 -10.05 -5.90
C VAL A 187 -3.71 -9.25 -4.66
N ASP A 188 -3.45 -9.96 -3.57
CA ASP A 188 -2.98 -9.35 -2.34
C ASP A 188 -1.57 -8.77 -2.52
N ILE A 189 -1.32 -7.62 -1.89
CA ILE A 189 0.00 -7.00 -1.87
C ILE A 189 0.79 -7.57 -0.71
N ASN A 190 1.98 -8.10 -0.99
CA ASN A 190 2.80 -8.78 -0.01
C ASN A 190 4.24 -8.26 -0.04
N LEU A 191 4.87 -8.20 1.13
CA LEU A 191 6.31 -8.10 1.29
C LEU A 191 6.90 -9.50 1.43
N VAL A 192 7.95 -9.82 0.70
CA VAL A 192 8.67 -11.10 0.86
C VAL A 192 9.65 -10.99 2.01
N LEU A 193 9.48 -11.85 3.00
CA LEU A 193 10.39 -11.97 4.14
C LEU A 193 11.48 -13.03 3.88
N GLN A 194 11.14 -14.07 3.12
CA GLN A 194 12.02 -15.18 2.81
C GLN A 194 11.72 -15.73 1.43
N ILE A 195 12.75 -16.00 0.65
CA ILE A 195 12.62 -16.72 -0.63
C ILE A 195 13.27 -18.09 -0.51
N PRO A 196 12.73 -19.12 -1.18
CA PRO A 196 13.34 -20.43 -1.24
C PRO A 196 14.73 -20.37 -1.88
N ASP A 197 15.65 -21.22 -1.40
CA ASP A 197 16.95 -21.39 -2.01
C ASP A 197 16.81 -21.97 -3.43
N ASP A 198 17.79 -21.67 -4.27
CA ASP A 198 17.90 -22.35 -5.55
C ASP A 198 18.14 -23.86 -5.28
N PRO A 199 17.29 -24.75 -5.79
CA PRO A 199 17.48 -26.20 -5.62
C PRO A 199 18.83 -26.69 -6.13
N HIS A 200 19.49 -25.91 -7.00
CA HIS A 200 20.80 -26.20 -7.58
C HIS A 200 21.97 -25.56 -6.82
N ASP A 201 21.69 -24.77 -5.76
CA ASP A 201 22.75 -24.21 -4.91
C ASP A 201 23.27 -25.29 -3.94
N GLU A 202 24.40 -25.90 -4.32
CA GLU A 202 25.06 -26.93 -3.51
C GLU A 202 25.83 -26.35 -2.31
N LEU A 203 25.97 -25.02 -2.21
CA LEU A 203 26.73 -24.34 -1.18
C LEU A 203 25.90 -23.96 0.05
N ALA A 204 24.57 -24.07 -0.04
CA ALA A 204 23.67 -23.77 1.08
C ALA A 204 23.81 -24.85 2.19
N ASN A 205 24.34 -24.48 3.35
CA ASN A 205 24.44 -25.35 4.52
C ASN A 205 23.08 -25.66 5.17
N VAL A 206 22.09 -24.80 4.94
CA VAL A 206 20.69 -24.95 5.36
C VAL A 206 19.84 -24.63 4.16
N LYS A 207 18.98 -25.53 3.72
CA LYS A 207 18.06 -25.30 2.61
C LYS A 207 16.78 -24.65 3.13
N ILE A 208 16.43 -23.53 2.54
CA ILE A 208 15.17 -22.84 2.73
C ILE A 208 14.24 -23.33 1.61
N ASP A 209 13.18 -24.05 1.96
CA ASP A 209 12.28 -24.67 0.99
C ASP A 209 10.97 -23.90 0.81
N VAL A 210 10.73 -22.85 1.62
CA VAL A 210 9.44 -22.16 1.71
C VAL A 210 9.62 -20.66 1.52
N ALA A 211 8.77 -20.04 0.69
CA ALA A 211 8.59 -18.60 0.66
C ALA A 211 7.80 -18.16 1.89
N GLU A 212 8.23 -17.09 2.51
CA GLU A 212 7.49 -16.43 3.58
C GLU A 212 7.16 -15.00 3.16
N THR A 213 5.90 -14.60 3.32
CA THR A 213 5.41 -13.27 2.94
C THR A 213 4.65 -12.62 4.08
N TYR A 214 4.66 -11.29 4.10
CA TYR A 214 3.87 -10.47 5.00
C TYR A 214 2.83 -9.68 4.18
N PRO A 215 1.52 -9.73 4.52
CA PRO A 215 0.46 -9.09 3.74
C PRO A 215 0.41 -7.59 4.01
N THR A 216 1.26 -6.81 3.35
CA THR A 216 1.31 -5.35 3.49
C THR A 216 0.05 -4.64 2.98
N GLY A 217 -0.71 -5.29 2.10
CA GLY A 217 -2.00 -4.79 1.64
C GLY A 217 -3.17 -5.00 2.62
N LEU A 218 -3.00 -5.81 3.67
CA LEU A 218 -4.01 -5.96 4.73
C LEU A 218 -3.97 -4.73 5.63
N LEU A 219 -5.09 -4.00 5.72
CA LEU A 219 -5.15 -2.75 6.45
C LEU A 219 -5.49 -2.96 7.93
N ARG A 220 -4.86 -2.16 8.77
CA ARG A 220 -5.03 -2.19 10.23
C ARG A 220 -5.97 -1.10 10.69
N HIS A 221 -7.05 -1.49 11.36
CA HIS A 221 -7.96 -0.57 12.03
C HIS A 221 -7.34 -0.03 13.32
N GLY A 222 -7.38 1.28 13.53
CA GLY A 222 -6.86 1.91 14.75
C GLY A 222 -6.77 3.43 14.62
N ASN A 223 -6.19 4.06 15.64
CA ASN A 223 -6.00 5.50 15.70
C ASN A 223 -4.54 5.86 15.38
N ALA A 224 -4.34 6.63 14.32
CA ALA A 224 -3.01 7.03 13.85
C ALA A 224 -2.58 8.44 14.29
N ASN A 225 -3.34 9.10 15.16
CA ASN A 225 -2.98 10.40 15.70
C ASN A 225 -1.97 10.26 16.84
N PRO A 226 -0.74 10.76 16.70
CA PRO A 226 0.30 10.63 17.74
C PRO A 226 -0.03 11.35 19.05
N GLU A 227 -1.01 12.27 19.05
CA GLU A 227 -1.48 12.94 20.26
C GLU A 227 -2.57 12.14 20.99
N SER A 228 -3.08 11.07 20.39
CA SER A 228 -4.11 10.21 20.99
C SER A 228 -3.53 9.26 22.05
N PRO A 229 -4.21 9.02 23.17
CA PRO A 229 -3.81 7.97 24.10
C PRO A 229 -3.93 6.55 23.51
N ASP A 230 -4.72 6.38 22.46
CA ASP A 230 -4.93 5.12 21.75
C ASP A 230 -4.10 5.03 20.45
N PHE A 231 -3.02 5.81 20.38
CA PHE A 231 -2.15 5.88 19.19
C PHE A 231 -1.59 4.52 18.80
N ASP A 232 -1.80 4.17 17.53
CA ASP A 232 -1.18 3.03 16.86
C ASP A 232 -0.50 3.52 15.57
N SER A 233 0.83 3.53 15.55
CA SER A 233 1.60 3.97 14.38
C SER A 233 1.36 3.14 13.12
N LEU A 234 0.83 1.92 13.28
CA LEU A 234 0.53 0.99 12.19
C LEU A 234 -0.93 1.05 11.72
N ALA A 235 -1.75 1.92 12.32
CA ALA A 235 -3.14 2.04 11.90
C ALA A 235 -3.23 2.67 10.50
N ASP A 236 -3.99 2.04 9.62
CA ASP A 236 -4.23 2.47 8.25
C ASP A 236 -5.59 3.12 8.06
N PHE A 237 -6.58 2.72 8.87
CA PHE A 237 -7.93 3.27 8.78
C PHE A 237 -8.67 3.26 10.12
N MET A 238 -9.66 4.16 10.22
CA MET A 238 -10.57 4.28 11.35
C MET A 238 -12.01 4.34 10.86
N ILE A 239 -12.90 3.57 11.50
CA ILE A 239 -14.33 3.63 11.27
C ILE A 239 -14.96 4.30 12.49
N GLN A 240 -15.73 5.37 12.27
CA GLN A 240 -16.49 6.04 13.31
C GLN A 240 -17.89 6.44 12.84
N GLY A 241 -18.91 5.69 13.27
CA GLY A 241 -20.28 5.90 12.81
C GLY A 241 -20.40 5.70 11.31
N ASP A 242 -20.83 6.74 10.61
CA ASP A 242 -21.03 6.74 9.16
C ASP A 242 -19.76 7.09 8.37
N THR A 243 -18.64 7.32 9.06
CA THR A 243 -17.41 7.84 8.46
C THR A 243 -16.26 6.84 8.53
N ILE A 244 -15.42 6.86 7.54
CA ILE A 244 -14.20 6.04 7.43
C ILE A 244 -13.08 6.93 6.95
N GLU A 245 -12.02 7.02 7.72
CA GLU A 245 -10.76 7.66 7.34
C GLU A 245 -9.74 6.58 7.01
N ILE A 246 -8.98 6.79 5.95
CA ILE A 246 -7.98 5.85 5.47
C ILE A 246 -6.72 6.62 5.09
N ARG A 247 -5.54 6.05 5.36
CA ARG A 247 -4.26 6.50 4.80
C ARG A 247 -3.58 5.36 4.07
N LEU A 248 -3.07 5.64 2.89
CA LEU A 248 -2.34 4.69 2.06
C LEU A 248 -0.95 5.26 1.80
N PRO A 249 0.13 4.58 2.23
CA PRO A 249 1.48 5.01 1.91
C PRO A 249 1.69 4.98 0.39
N TRP A 250 2.42 5.95 -0.14
CA TRP A 250 2.64 6.06 -1.58
C TRP A 250 3.32 4.84 -2.20
N SER A 251 4.22 4.19 -1.45
CA SER A 251 4.88 2.96 -1.92
C SER A 251 3.90 1.81 -2.13
N LEU A 252 2.83 1.73 -1.34
CA LEU A 252 1.79 0.72 -1.49
C LEU A 252 1.00 0.89 -2.80
N LEU A 253 1.02 2.08 -3.38
CA LEU A 253 0.41 2.43 -4.66
C LEU A 253 1.44 2.45 -5.81
N ASN A 254 2.58 1.79 -5.64
CA ASN A 254 3.67 1.70 -6.62
C ASN A 254 4.26 3.08 -7.02
N PHE A 255 4.28 4.06 -6.13
CA PHE A 255 5.00 5.30 -6.37
C PHE A 255 6.49 5.13 -6.11
N LEU A 256 7.32 5.55 -7.06
CA LEU A 256 8.77 5.69 -6.91
C LEU A 256 9.14 7.05 -6.32
N ASN A 257 8.43 8.07 -6.69
CA ASN A 257 8.65 9.45 -6.25
C ASN A 257 7.34 10.24 -6.31
N PRO A 258 6.58 10.29 -5.21
CA PRO A 258 5.29 10.99 -5.18
C PRO A 258 5.41 12.48 -5.49
N SER A 259 6.46 13.17 -5.04
CA SER A 259 6.63 14.62 -5.26
C SER A 259 6.81 14.98 -6.75
N GLU A 260 7.25 14.04 -7.57
CA GLU A 260 7.38 14.18 -9.02
C GLU A 260 6.26 13.48 -9.80
N MET A 261 5.29 12.91 -9.10
CA MET A 261 4.25 12.07 -9.69
C MET A 261 4.84 10.93 -10.54
N MET A 262 5.85 10.26 -9.98
CA MET A 262 6.55 9.15 -10.63
C MET A 262 6.08 7.83 -10.03
N ILE A 263 5.51 6.98 -10.86
CA ILE A 263 5.06 5.63 -10.50
C ILE A 263 5.93 4.57 -11.18
N HIS A 264 5.76 3.30 -10.78
CA HIS A 264 6.30 2.18 -11.56
C HIS A 264 5.63 2.15 -12.95
N ASP A 265 6.45 1.94 -13.98
CA ASP A 265 5.95 1.61 -15.31
C ASP A 265 5.59 0.13 -15.41
N ASP A 266 5.07 -0.32 -16.54
CA ASP A 266 4.73 -1.72 -16.79
C ASP A 266 5.98 -2.60 -16.73
N TYR A 267 6.11 -3.42 -15.71
CA TYR A 267 7.29 -4.28 -15.47
C TYR A 267 7.63 -5.19 -16.63
N TYR A 268 6.62 -5.65 -17.36
CA TYR A 268 6.78 -6.62 -18.47
C TYR A 268 7.25 -5.95 -19.76
N GLU A 269 7.15 -4.62 -19.85
CA GLU A 269 7.72 -3.86 -20.98
C GLU A 269 9.23 -3.63 -20.81
N HIS A 270 9.71 -3.59 -19.55
CA HIS A 270 11.09 -3.19 -19.22
C HIS A 270 11.90 -4.27 -18.50
N TYR A 271 11.31 -5.41 -18.17
CA TYR A 271 11.93 -6.49 -17.40
C TYR A 271 12.47 -6.02 -16.02
N GLY A 272 11.75 -5.13 -15.38
CA GLY A 272 12.12 -4.58 -14.07
C GLY A 272 11.39 -3.30 -13.74
N ILE A 273 11.88 -2.61 -12.70
CA ILE A 273 11.31 -1.35 -12.24
C ILE A 273 11.87 -0.20 -13.08
N GLU A 274 11.00 0.48 -13.80
CA GLU A 274 11.24 1.75 -14.46
C GLU A 274 10.23 2.78 -14.00
N GLY A 275 10.59 4.07 -14.12
CA GLY A 275 9.70 5.16 -13.73
C GLY A 275 8.83 5.64 -14.88
N LEU A 276 7.55 5.84 -14.59
CA LEU A 276 6.59 6.50 -15.47
C LEU A 276 6.06 7.76 -14.79
N LYS A 277 6.23 8.90 -15.42
CA LYS A 277 5.66 10.15 -14.92
C LYS A 277 4.18 10.24 -15.32
N ILE A 278 3.34 10.52 -14.32
CA ILE A 278 1.90 10.75 -14.50
C ILE A 278 1.53 12.17 -14.10
N SER A 279 0.34 12.62 -14.42
CA SER A 279 -0.17 13.95 -14.05
C SER A 279 -1.35 13.88 -13.08
N GLU A 280 -1.98 12.74 -12.96
CA GLU A 280 -3.23 12.57 -12.22
C GLU A 280 -3.45 11.11 -11.84
N ILE A 281 -4.19 10.90 -10.77
CA ILE A 281 -4.78 9.63 -10.38
C ILE A 281 -6.28 9.83 -10.20
N TYR A 282 -7.05 8.76 -10.34
CA TYR A 282 -8.51 8.82 -10.17
C TYR A 282 -8.95 7.81 -9.12
N ALA A 283 -9.94 8.22 -8.34
CA ALA A 283 -10.60 7.36 -7.36
C ALA A 283 -12.10 7.39 -7.58
N GLY A 284 -12.75 6.28 -7.28
CA GLY A 284 -14.19 6.16 -7.23
C GLY A 284 -14.60 5.41 -5.97
N VAL A 285 -15.90 5.36 -5.67
CA VAL A 285 -16.41 4.60 -4.55
C VAL A 285 -17.67 3.83 -4.94
N GLY A 286 -17.78 2.62 -4.45
CA GLY A 286 -18.95 1.76 -4.67
C GLY A 286 -19.30 0.95 -3.44
N LEU A 287 -20.52 0.41 -3.48
CA LEU A 287 -21.13 -0.39 -2.41
C LEU A 287 -21.65 -1.71 -2.99
N SER A 288 -21.49 -2.79 -2.24
CA SER A 288 -22.07 -4.11 -2.54
C SER A 288 -22.86 -4.66 -1.37
#